data_92c275ba2f62adb136f72aa9fa225964
#
_entry.id   92c275ba2f62adb136f72aa9fa225964
#
_cell.length_a   1.000
_cell.length_b   1.000
_cell.length_c   1.000
_cell.angle_alpha   90.00
_cell.angle_beta   90.00
_cell.angle_gamma   90.00
#
_symmetry.space_group_name_H-M   'P 1'
#
loop_
_entity.id
_entity.type
_entity.pdbx_description
1 polymer ?
#
loop_
_entity_poly.entity_id
_entity_poly.type
_entity_poly.pdbx_seq_one_letter_code
_entity_poly.pdbx_strand_id
1 'polypeptide(L)'
;GMVHDMVIEKGIVYLATNQGLYALSENDSYPTLIPGTQEQTWYISDVGNQLIAGHNTGTLQLEGRKATQIPGPNGGGTALRKTIIHGKEVLLQMSYRPLSVFTRDMVTNRWKFSHNVEGFSNLIKSFEVDPTGNIWASHMYKGIYRLRLNEDLRSVKEMEYIGKLEEGNESGTINVMKLRGRIVFSDGSKFYTYEDLTGKIVPYDLLNEDFPELSDTYRVVSLNNDLYWFIRNSEYVLLGYESGRFQLKQRIPFTLFDNPTIEDRGNIYVASDGTSYFCLNGGIARYDRYRNYVDTTRVPLSLSQVRAYNRHENEFAPLPCKGADAPEAGASALSYSYNTILFKFSYPDFTGRRFLIYYKLDGFDNEWIEGTSNFQRTYSNLPYGNFVLHAVVKDDRGKELSSLSYPFKIERPFYSSWWALIIYFALFLCILVVLVRMYTMWIVMREKKANEEQKRLQEEQLRAQEQLIVKLENEKLENDLTYKSKELASATLSVISHNDFLEGLKKEIQAQQLSGSYTKRFFDKLIRMIEENISGEDEWAIFQTNFDRIHEKFFTNLKERYPDLTPGDLRLCALLRLNMPTKDMARMQNLSVRGIEAARYRLRKKLNLPEGQSLVDFMIQFH
;
A
#
# COMPACT_ATOMS: atom_id res chain seq x y z
N GLY A 1 -0.17 7.44 -12.53
CA GLY A 1 -0.88 6.43 -11.72
C GLY A 1 -0.33 5.03 -11.91
N MET A 2 -0.78 4.10 -11.09
CA MET A 2 -0.36 2.70 -11.20
C MET A 2 -0.99 2.03 -12.43
N VAL A 3 -0.18 1.33 -13.22
CA VAL A 3 -0.65 0.47 -14.31
C VAL A 3 -0.95 -0.93 -13.74
N HIS A 4 -2.20 -1.35 -13.86
CA HIS A 4 -2.65 -2.68 -13.40
C HIS A 4 -2.51 -3.74 -14.48
N ASP A 5 -2.73 -3.35 -15.72
CA ASP A 5 -2.68 -4.24 -16.86
C ASP A 5 -2.49 -3.44 -18.15
N MET A 6 -2.09 -4.12 -19.22
CA MET A 6 -1.94 -3.50 -20.52
C MET A 6 -2.18 -4.50 -21.65
N VAL A 7 -2.43 -3.97 -22.83
CA VAL A 7 -2.47 -4.75 -24.07
C VAL A 7 -1.96 -3.90 -25.22
N ILE A 8 -1.37 -4.54 -26.19
CA ILE A 8 -0.97 -3.90 -27.46
C ILE A 8 -1.84 -4.48 -28.57
N GLU A 9 -2.64 -3.64 -29.21
CA GLU A 9 -3.47 -4.04 -30.35
C GLU A 9 -3.35 -3.03 -31.48
N LYS A 10 -3.03 -3.51 -32.68
CA LYS A 10 -2.91 -2.68 -33.92
C LYS A 10 -2.01 -1.44 -33.72
N GLY A 11 -0.89 -1.59 -33.00
CA GLY A 11 0.06 -0.50 -32.76
C GLY A 11 -0.39 0.51 -31.69
N ILE A 12 -1.50 0.27 -31.02
CA ILE A 12 -1.95 1.08 -29.88
C ILE A 12 -1.65 0.31 -28.59
N VAL A 13 -0.97 0.97 -27.67
CA VAL A 13 -0.75 0.50 -26.29
C VAL A 13 -1.90 1.00 -25.44
N TYR A 14 -2.67 0.10 -24.86
CA TYR A 14 -3.71 0.43 -23.90
C TYR A 14 -3.23 0.11 -22.50
N LEU A 15 -3.47 1.02 -21.56
CA LEU A 15 -3.05 0.91 -20.16
C LEU A 15 -4.27 0.99 -19.25
N ALA A 16 -4.53 -0.08 -18.53
CA ALA A 16 -5.52 -0.10 -17.45
C ALA A 16 -4.86 0.42 -16.17
N THR A 17 -5.37 1.52 -15.63
CA THR A 17 -4.77 2.19 -14.47
C THR A 17 -5.76 2.45 -13.35
N ASN A 18 -5.25 2.87 -12.20
CA ASN A 18 -6.10 3.34 -11.09
C ASN A 18 -6.81 4.69 -11.37
N GLN A 19 -6.53 5.34 -12.50
CA GLN A 19 -7.12 6.62 -12.88
C GLN A 19 -7.96 6.54 -14.16
N GLY A 20 -8.01 5.38 -14.80
CA GLY A 20 -8.75 5.16 -16.03
C GLY A 20 -8.00 4.32 -17.04
N LEU A 21 -8.57 4.23 -18.23
CA LEU A 21 -7.94 3.63 -19.40
C LEU A 21 -7.21 4.68 -20.24
N TYR A 22 -5.97 4.40 -20.54
CA TYR A 22 -5.14 5.27 -21.38
C TYR A 22 -4.76 4.54 -22.66
N ALA A 23 -4.63 5.31 -23.75
CA ALA A 23 -4.15 4.83 -25.03
C ALA A 23 -2.94 5.63 -25.48
N LEU A 24 -1.94 4.93 -26.04
CA LEU A 24 -0.74 5.50 -26.63
C LEU A 24 -0.52 4.88 -28.00
N SER A 25 -0.57 5.69 -29.04
CA SER A 25 -0.22 5.30 -30.41
C SER A 25 1.19 5.74 -30.75
N GLU A 26 1.76 5.23 -31.82
CA GLU A 26 3.14 5.56 -32.25
C GLU A 26 3.39 7.07 -32.44
N ASN A 27 2.35 7.81 -32.84
CA ASN A 27 2.42 9.25 -33.06
C ASN A 27 2.14 10.11 -31.81
N ASP A 28 1.83 9.49 -30.68
CA ASP A 28 1.52 10.21 -29.44
C ASP A 28 2.79 10.42 -28.63
N SER A 29 2.98 11.60 -28.09
CA SER A 29 4.10 11.91 -27.19
C SER A 29 3.90 11.36 -25.78
N TYR A 30 2.65 11.09 -25.36
CA TYR A 30 2.27 10.59 -24.05
C TYR A 30 0.92 9.87 -24.08
N PRO A 31 0.66 8.94 -23.13
CA PRO A 31 -0.62 8.26 -23.04
C PRO A 31 -1.78 9.23 -22.76
N THR A 32 -2.86 9.10 -23.50
CA THR A 32 -4.07 9.93 -23.36
C THR A 32 -5.20 9.11 -22.76
N LEU A 33 -5.96 9.72 -21.84
CA LEU A 33 -7.13 9.10 -21.22
C LEU A 33 -8.22 8.90 -22.26
N ILE A 34 -8.78 7.69 -22.32
CA ILE A 34 -9.96 7.39 -23.13
C ILE A 34 -11.18 8.05 -22.46
N PRO A 35 -11.95 8.89 -23.18
CA PRO A 35 -13.10 9.56 -22.62
C PRO A 35 -14.13 8.61 -21.99
N GLY A 36 -14.66 8.95 -20.83
CA GLY A 36 -15.65 8.16 -20.12
C GLY A 36 -15.10 6.96 -19.34
N THR A 37 -13.77 6.83 -19.21
CA THR A 37 -13.13 5.74 -18.45
C THR A 37 -12.40 6.23 -17.22
N GLN A 38 -12.75 7.39 -16.67
CA GLN A 38 -12.23 7.88 -15.41
C GLN A 38 -12.57 6.86 -14.30
N GLU A 39 -11.72 6.76 -13.28
CA GLU A 39 -11.74 5.77 -12.23
C GLU A 39 -10.93 4.50 -12.55
N GLN A 40 -10.91 3.59 -11.59
CA GLN A 40 -10.05 2.42 -11.62
C GLN A 40 -10.47 1.41 -12.66
N THR A 41 -9.50 1.00 -13.49
CA THR A 41 -9.59 -0.12 -14.42
C THR A 41 -8.63 -1.21 -13.96
N TRP A 42 -9.14 -2.43 -13.78
CA TRP A 42 -8.40 -3.52 -13.15
C TRP A 42 -7.65 -4.40 -14.16
N TYR A 43 -8.24 -4.62 -15.30
CA TYR A 43 -7.64 -5.42 -16.37
C TYR A 43 -8.07 -4.90 -17.74
N ILE A 44 -7.29 -5.26 -18.74
CA ILE A 44 -7.65 -5.16 -20.16
C ILE A 44 -7.20 -6.44 -20.86
N SER A 45 -8.06 -7.02 -21.68
CA SER A 45 -7.79 -8.30 -22.35
C SER A 45 -8.27 -8.28 -23.79
N ASP A 46 -7.42 -8.76 -24.69
CA ASP A 46 -7.83 -9.14 -26.04
C ASP A 46 -8.37 -10.57 -25.99
N VAL A 47 -9.64 -10.70 -26.27
CA VAL A 47 -10.34 -11.99 -26.26
C VAL A 47 -10.70 -12.47 -27.69
N GLY A 48 -9.89 -12.09 -28.63
CA GLY A 48 -10.03 -12.41 -30.07
C GLY A 48 -10.94 -11.41 -30.77
N ASN A 49 -10.33 -10.43 -31.40
CA ASN A 49 -10.94 -9.30 -32.11
C ASN A 49 -11.84 -8.39 -31.24
N GLN A 50 -11.77 -8.50 -29.93
CA GLN A 50 -12.54 -7.66 -29.02
C GLN A 50 -11.70 -7.36 -27.79
N LEU A 51 -11.47 -6.07 -27.53
CA LEU A 51 -10.83 -5.60 -26.28
C LEU A 51 -11.89 -5.41 -25.22
N ILE A 52 -11.71 -6.09 -24.09
CA ILE A 52 -12.59 -6.00 -22.92
C ILE A 52 -11.77 -5.51 -21.72
N ALA A 53 -12.29 -4.53 -21.00
CA ALA A 53 -11.68 -4.01 -19.80
C ALA A 53 -12.64 -4.07 -18.61
N GLY A 54 -12.11 -4.42 -17.46
CA GLY A 54 -12.84 -4.39 -16.18
C GLY A 54 -12.65 -3.05 -15.50
N HIS A 55 -13.71 -2.28 -15.44
CA HIS A 55 -13.74 -0.93 -14.88
C HIS A 55 -14.66 -0.89 -13.66
N ASN A 56 -14.43 0.04 -12.72
CA ASN A 56 -15.24 0.15 -11.50
C ASN A 56 -16.75 0.25 -11.77
N THR A 57 -17.15 0.89 -12.84
CA THR A 57 -18.57 1.07 -13.20
C THR A 57 -19.15 -0.10 -13.97
N GLY A 58 -18.34 -1.07 -14.37
CA GLY A 58 -18.79 -2.23 -15.16
C GLY A 58 -17.73 -2.75 -16.12
N THR A 59 -18.17 -3.49 -17.12
CA THR A 59 -17.29 -4.05 -18.15
C THR A 59 -17.36 -3.18 -19.39
N LEU A 60 -16.21 -2.76 -19.90
CA LEU A 60 -16.08 -1.92 -21.07
C LEU A 60 -15.58 -2.72 -22.27
N GLN A 61 -16.13 -2.45 -23.43
CA GLN A 61 -15.56 -2.83 -24.73
C GLN A 61 -14.87 -1.62 -25.33
N LEU A 62 -13.69 -1.83 -25.88
CA LEU A 62 -12.93 -0.79 -26.56
C LEU A 62 -12.89 -1.03 -28.07
N GLU A 63 -13.04 0.06 -28.82
CA GLU A 63 -12.82 0.14 -30.26
C GLU A 63 -12.00 1.40 -30.55
N GLY A 64 -10.70 1.23 -30.80
CA GLY A 64 -9.77 2.35 -30.86
C GLY A 64 -9.77 3.15 -29.54
N ARG A 65 -10.04 4.44 -29.62
CA ARG A 65 -10.11 5.33 -28.43
C ARG A 65 -11.54 5.55 -27.91
N LYS A 66 -12.45 4.68 -28.23
CA LYS A 66 -13.83 4.72 -27.75
C LYS A 66 -14.10 3.54 -26.83
N ALA A 67 -14.57 3.84 -25.62
CA ALA A 67 -15.05 2.85 -24.68
C ALA A 67 -16.58 2.83 -24.69
N THR A 68 -17.16 1.65 -24.70
CA THR A 68 -18.61 1.44 -24.57
C THR A 68 -18.86 0.40 -23.51
N GLN A 69 -19.84 0.66 -22.65
CA GLN A 69 -20.19 -0.30 -21.61
C GLN A 69 -20.89 -1.53 -22.22
N ILE A 70 -20.44 -2.72 -21.89
CA ILE A 70 -21.16 -3.95 -22.18
C ILE A 70 -22.34 -4.02 -21.23
N PRO A 71 -23.60 -4.07 -21.74
CA PRO A 71 -24.75 -4.28 -20.89
C PRO A 71 -24.58 -5.57 -20.09
N GLY A 72 -24.74 -5.53 -18.76
CA GLY A 72 -24.55 -6.73 -17.95
C GLY A 72 -24.19 -6.48 -16.51
N PRO A 73 -23.09 -7.06 -16.02
CA PRO A 73 -22.79 -7.02 -14.59
C PRO A 73 -22.57 -5.57 -14.13
N ASN A 74 -23.36 -5.15 -13.15
CA ASN A 74 -23.17 -3.89 -12.46
C ASN A 74 -22.10 -4.08 -11.37
N GLY A 75 -20.98 -3.46 -11.56
CA GLY A 75 -19.85 -3.52 -10.63
C GLY A 75 -18.57 -3.97 -11.33
N GLY A 76 -17.45 -3.45 -10.82
CA GLY A 76 -16.14 -3.58 -11.42
C GLY A 76 -15.70 -5.01 -11.65
N GLY A 77 -15.39 -5.34 -12.89
CA GLY A 77 -14.68 -6.56 -13.20
C GLY A 77 -13.23 -6.47 -12.74
N THR A 78 -12.81 -7.41 -11.89
CA THR A 78 -11.45 -7.43 -11.32
C THR A 78 -10.51 -8.39 -12.02
N ALA A 79 -11.04 -9.43 -12.65
CA ALA A 79 -10.29 -10.40 -13.44
C ALA A 79 -11.17 -11.06 -14.48
N LEU A 80 -10.57 -11.43 -15.62
CA LEU A 80 -11.21 -12.13 -16.72
C LEU A 80 -10.39 -13.37 -17.08
N ARG A 81 -11.09 -14.49 -17.35
CA ARG A 81 -10.48 -15.72 -17.86
C ARG A 81 -11.28 -16.27 -19.02
N LYS A 82 -10.60 -16.51 -20.14
CA LYS A 82 -11.15 -17.27 -21.26
C LYS A 82 -10.90 -18.75 -20.99
N THR A 83 -11.94 -19.56 -21.03
CA THR A 83 -11.86 -20.98 -20.69
C THR A 83 -12.92 -21.82 -21.42
N ILE A 84 -12.77 -23.13 -21.28
CA ILE A 84 -13.77 -24.09 -21.75
C ILE A 84 -14.32 -24.84 -20.56
N ILE A 85 -15.63 -24.76 -20.31
CA ILE A 85 -16.32 -25.49 -19.24
C ILE A 85 -17.47 -26.30 -19.89
N HIS A 86 -17.56 -27.58 -19.60
CA HIS A 86 -18.53 -28.50 -20.18
C HIS A 86 -18.58 -28.41 -21.73
N GLY A 87 -17.40 -28.26 -22.37
CA GLY A 87 -17.26 -28.13 -23.81
C GLY A 87 -17.71 -26.79 -24.41
N LYS A 88 -18.13 -25.84 -23.57
CA LYS A 88 -18.53 -24.48 -24.02
C LYS A 88 -17.39 -23.51 -23.79
N GLU A 89 -17.00 -22.80 -24.84
CA GLU A 89 -16.05 -21.68 -24.72
C GLU A 89 -16.76 -20.47 -24.09
N VAL A 90 -16.24 -19.97 -22.96
CA VAL A 90 -16.82 -18.85 -22.23
C VAL A 90 -15.73 -17.91 -21.71
N LEU A 91 -16.12 -16.65 -21.44
CA LEU A 91 -15.33 -15.81 -20.57
C LEU A 91 -15.99 -15.80 -19.20
N LEU A 92 -15.18 -16.04 -18.19
CA LEU A 92 -15.55 -15.84 -16.79
C LEU A 92 -14.96 -14.53 -16.30
N GLN A 93 -15.79 -13.68 -15.76
CA GLN A 93 -15.36 -12.45 -15.11
C GLN A 93 -15.67 -12.51 -13.64
N MET A 94 -14.66 -12.27 -12.83
CA MET A 94 -14.83 -11.97 -11.41
C MET A 94 -15.08 -10.48 -11.25
N SER A 95 -16.10 -10.14 -10.51
CA SER A 95 -16.38 -8.79 -10.04
C SER A 95 -16.25 -8.73 -8.52
N TYR A 96 -16.56 -7.61 -7.89
CA TYR A 96 -16.44 -7.49 -6.42
C TYR A 96 -17.22 -8.57 -5.64
N ARG A 97 -18.27 -9.12 -6.22
CA ARG A 97 -19.04 -10.22 -5.63
C ARG A 97 -19.46 -11.29 -6.65
N PRO A 98 -20.19 -10.96 -7.75
CA PRO A 98 -20.66 -11.99 -8.64
C PRO A 98 -19.55 -12.51 -9.55
N LEU A 99 -19.63 -13.80 -9.84
CA LEU A 99 -18.97 -14.41 -10.98
C LEU A 99 -19.91 -14.30 -12.18
N SER A 100 -19.43 -13.74 -13.28
CA SER A 100 -20.22 -13.46 -14.47
C SER A 100 -19.76 -14.30 -15.65
N VAL A 101 -20.71 -14.77 -16.45
CA VAL A 101 -20.47 -15.55 -17.66
C VAL A 101 -20.77 -14.70 -18.89
N PHE A 102 -19.80 -14.68 -19.80
CA PHE A 102 -19.97 -14.11 -21.14
C PHE A 102 -19.91 -15.23 -22.16
N THR A 103 -20.79 -15.16 -23.16
CA THR A 103 -20.87 -16.11 -24.25
C THR A 103 -20.70 -15.39 -25.58
N ARG A 104 -20.28 -16.11 -26.61
CA ARG A 104 -20.23 -15.55 -27.96
C ARG A 104 -21.63 -15.40 -28.54
N ASP A 105 -21.90 -14.25 -29.10
CA ASP A 105 -23.09 -14.01 -29.93
C ASP A 105 -22.90 -14.70 -31.27
N MET A 106 -23.86 -15.54 -31.67
CA MET A 106 -23.76 -16.35 -32.86
C MET A 106 -23.79 -15.54 -34.17
N VAL A 107 -24.33 -14.33 -34.15
CA VAL A 107 -24.46 -13.46 -35.33
C VAL A 107 -23.23 -12.56 -35.47
N THR A 108 -22.86 -11.90 -34.40
CA THR A 108 -21.78 -10.91 -34.41
C THR A 108 -20.41 -11.51 -34.08
N ASN A 109 -20.37 -12.74 -33.61
CA ASN A 109 -19.19 -13.43 -33.07
C ASN A 109 -18.48 -12.64 -31.98
N ARG A 110 -19.21 -11.75 -31.28
CA ARG A 110 -18.70 -10.94 -30.18
C ARG A 110 -19.09 -11.54 -28.82
N TRP A 111 -18.28 -11.30 -27.85
CA TRP A 111 -18.56 -11.64 -26.45
C TRP A 111 -19.62 -10.68 -25.89
N LYS A 112 -20.66 -11.27 -25.32
CA LYS A 112 -21.72 -10.53 -24.61
C LYS A 112 -21.94 -11.14 -23.23
N PHE A 113 -22.35 -10.32 -22.28
CA PHE A 113 -22.79 -10.79 -20.98
C PHE A 113 -23.99 -11.74 -21.16
N SER A 114 -23.94 -12.86 -20.46
CA SER A 114 -25.02 -13.85 -20.46
C SER A 114 -25.80 -13.81 -19.15
N HIS A 115 -25.11 -14.05 -18.02
CA HIS A 115 -25.71 -14.08 -16.69
C HIS A 115 -24.65 -14.03 -15.60
N ASN A 116 -25.09 -13.78 -14.37
CA ASN A 116 -24.29 -14.01 -13.17
C ASN A 116 -24.53 -15.43 -12.67
N VAL A 117 -23.48 -16.04 -12.13
CA VAL A 117 -23.55 -17.39 -11.54
C VAL A 117 -24.23 -17.29 -10.17
N GLU A 118 -25.29 -18.03 -9.97
CA GLU A 118 -26.01 -18.14 -8.71
C GLU A 118 -25.27 -19.06 -7.73
N GLY A 119 -25.40 -18.80 -6.43
CA GLY A 119 -24.82 -19.65 -5.38
C GLY A 119 -23.39 -19.31 -4.98
N PHE A 120 -22.77 -18.25 -5.58
CA PHE A 120 -21.46 -17.77 -5.17
C PHE A 120 -21.39 -16.22 -5.15
N SER A 121 -21.06 -15.68 -4.00
CA SER A 121 -21.00 -14.22 -3.79
C SER A 121 -19.94 -13.82 -2.75
N ASN A 122 -18.78 -14.48 -2.77
CA ASN A 122 -17.69 -14.20 -1.84
C ASN A 122 -16.70 -13.19 -2.42
N LEU A 123 -15.98 -12.49 -1.55
CA LEU A 123 -14.90 -11.58 -1.94
C LEU A 123 -13.67 -12.35 -2.37
N ILE A 124 -13.33 -12.24 -3.64
CA ILE A 124 -12.25 -13.01 -4.26
C ILE A 124 -11.12 -12.08 -4.70
N LYS A 125 -9.88 -12.48 -4.38
CA LYS A 125 -8.64 -11.79 -4.79
C LYS A 125 -8.25 -12.14 -6.22
N SER A 126 -8.28 -13.43 -6.56
CA SER A 126 -7.91 -13.96 -7.86
C SER A 126 -8.58 -15.32 -8.10
N PHE A 127 -8.67 -15.74 -9.33
CA PHE A 127 -9.17 -17.06 -9.66
C PHE A 127 -8.47 -17.62 -10.91
N GLU A 128 -8.45 -18.95 -10.99
CA GLU A 128 -8.01 -19.70 -12.16
C GLU A 128 -8.99 -20.85 -12.43
N VAL A 129 -8.96 -21.35 -13.66
CA VAL A 129 -9.80 -22.49 -14.07
C VAL A 129 -8.87 -23.63 -14.48
N ASP A 130 -9.10 -24.80 -13.89
CA ASP A 130 -8.35 -26.00 -14.25
C ASP A 130 -8.84 -26.63 -15.56
N PRO A 131 -8.10 -27.59 -16.15
CA PRO A 131 -8.50 -28.24 -17.39
C PRO A 131 -9.82 -29.02 -17.30
N THR A 132 -10.27 -29.37 -16.10
CA THR A 132 -11.54 -30.09 -15.88
C THR A 132 -12.74 -29.15 -15.71
N GLY A 133 -12.48 -27.83 -15.70
CA GLY A 133 -13.51 -26.80 -15.61
C GLY A 133 -13.87 -26.39 -14.19
N ASN A 134 -13.14 -26.87 -13.16
CA ASN A 134 -13.32 -26.34 -11.81
C ASN A 134 -12.70 -24.94 -11.71
N ILE A 135 -13.35 -24.07 -10.98
CA ILE A 135 -12.90 -22.72 -10.71
C ILE A 135 -12.26 -22.71 -9.32
N TRP A 136 -11.01 -22.33 -9.27
CA TRP A 136 -10.25 -22.17 -8.04
C TRP A 136 -10.12 -20.68 -7.73
N ALA A 137 -10.75 -20.24 -6.65
CA ALA A 137 -10.86 -18.84 -6.30
C ALA A 137 -10.21 -18.55 -4.95
N SER A 138 -9.19 -17.69 -4.95
CA SER A 138 -8.52 -17.21 -3.74
C SER A 138 -9.42 -16.23 -3.01
N HIS A 139 -9.74 -16.48 -1.76
CA HIS A 139 -10.50 -15.54 -0.94
C HIS A 139 -9.64 -14.33 -0.58
N MET A 140 -10.25 -13.15 -0.46
CA MET A 140 -9.52 -11.88 -0.21
C MET A 140 -8.63 -11.93 1.03
N TYR A 141 -9.04 -12.65 2.06
CA TYR A 141 -8.35 -12.64 3.36
C TYR A 141 -7.77 -13.99 3.78
N LYS A 142 -8.43 -15.08 3.46
CA LYS A 142 -7.96 -16.42 3.85
C LYS A 142 -8.62 -17.54 3.05
N GLY A 143 -7.85 -18.59 2.76
CA GLY A 143 -8.35 -19.80 2.12
C GLY A 143 -8.69 -19.64 0.63
N ILE A 144 -9.20 -20.71 0.06
CA ILE A 144 -9.62 -20.82 -1.34
C ILE A 144 -10.97 -21.50 -1.45
N TYR A 145 -11.67 -21.21 -2.52
CA TYR A 145 -12.86 -21.93 -2.94
C TYR A 145 -12.57 -22.76 -4.19
N ARG A 146 -13.04 -23.98 -4.20
CA ARG A 146 -13.18 -24.81 -5.40
C ARG A 146 -14.64 -24.85 -5.78
N LEU A 147 -14.96 -24.37 -6.99
CA LEU A 147 -16.31 -24.30 -7.49
C LEU A 147 -16.46 -25.16 -8.74
N ARG A 148 -17.54 -25.90 -8.82
CA ARG A 148 -17.99 -26.61 -10.01
C ARG A 148 -19.34 -26.04 -10.43
N LEU A 149 -19.48 -25.66 -11.67
CA LEU A 149 -20.73 -25.12 -12.20
C LEU A 149 -21.62 -26.25 -12.74
N ASN A 150 -22.92 -25.99 -12.77
CA ASN A 150 -23.87 -26.82 -13.51
C ASN A 150 -23.62 -26.79 -15.02
N GLU A 151 -24.15 -27.70 -15.77
CA GLU A 151 -23.97 -27.80 -17.24
C GLU A 151 -24.45 -26.56 -18.01
N ASP A 152 -25.44 -25.86 -17.45
CA ASP A 152 -25.96 -24.61 -18.02
C ASP A 152 -25.14 -23.38 -17.58
N LEU A 153 -24.16 -23.54 -16.69
CA LEU A 153 -23.28 -22.52 -16.12
C LEU A 153 -24.01 -21.45 -15.27
N ARG A 154 -25.30 -21.65 -14.97
CA ARG A 154 -26.11 -20.64 -14.26
C ARG A 154 -25.90 -20.62 -12.76
N SER A 155 -25.55 -21.76 -12.20
CA SER A 155 -25.41 -21.89 -10.75
C SER A 155 -24.25 -22.81 -10.38
N VAL A 156 -23.79 -22.65 -9.14
CA VAL A 156 -22.79 -23.53 -8.56
C VAL A 156 -23.44 -24.87 -8.24
N LYS A 157 -22.87 -25.95 -8.78
CA LYS A 157 -23.25 -27.34 -8.49
C LYS A 157 -22.62 -27.82 -7.19
N GLU A 158 -21.35 -27.56 -7.01
CA GLU A 158 -20.55 -27.98 -5.86
C GLU A 158 -19.62 -26.83 -5.48
N MET A 159 -19.52 -26.58 -4.18
CA MET A 159 -18.61 -25.60 -3.60
C MET A 159 -17.91 -26.20 -2.42
N GLU A 160 -16.60 -26.16 -2.46
CA GLU A 160 -15.73 -26.57 -1.38
C GLU A 160 -14.90 -25.38 -0.91
N TYR A 161 -14.87 -25.14 0.40
CA TYR A 161 -13.99 -24.14 1.01
C TYR A 161 -12.81 -24.84 1.68
N ILE A 162 -11.61 -24.42 1.29
CA ILE A 162 -10.36 -24.96 1.81
C ILE A 162 -9.65 -23.80 2.53
N GLY A 163 -9.69 -23.86 3.85
CA GLY A 163 -9.09 -22.84 4.71
C GLY A 163 -7.60 -23.03 4.97
N LYS A 164 -7.08 -24.26 4.73
CA LYS A 164 -5.68 -24.63 5.01
C LYS A 164 -5.19 -25.57 3.92
N LEU A 165 -3.93 -25.41 3.51
CA LEU A 165 -3.30 -26.30 2.54
C LEU A 165 -2.60 -27.49 3.21
N GLU A 166 -2.15 -27.34 4.45
CA GLU A 166 -1.51 -28.37 5.27
C GLU A 166 -2.08 -28.37 6.69
N GLU A 167 -2.19 -29.52 7.33
CA GLU A 167 -2.65 -29.62 8.73
C GLU A 167 -1.63 -28.95 9.67
N GLY A 168 -2.12 -28.08 10.55
CA GLY A 168 -1.28 -27.39 11.54
C GLY A 168 -0.88 -25.95 11.20
N ASN A 169 -0.96 -25.52 9.95
CA ASN A 169 -0.69 -24.13 9.54
C ASN A 169 -1.98 -23.31 9.43
N GLU A 170 -2.07 -22.17 10.13
CA GLU A 170 -3.11 -21.19 9.83
C GLU A 170 -2.70 -20.44 8.55
N SER A 171 -3.28 -20.83 7.43
CA SER A 171 -3.04 -20.14 6.18
C SER A 171 -3.70 -18.76 6.20
N GLY A 172 -2.91 -17.74 5.97
CA GLY A 172 -3.39 -16.42 5.60
C GLY A 172 -4.02 -16.41 4.20
N THR A 173 -3.70 -15.43 3.40
CA THR A 173 -4.12 -15.38 1.99
C THR A 173 -3.40 -16.47 1.20
N ILE A 174 -4.17 -17.35 0.54
CA ILE A 174 -3.62 -18.36 -0.37
C ILE A 174 -3.70 -17.80 -1.80
N ASN A 175 -2.57 -17.69 -2.47
CA ASN A 175 -2.54 -17.29 -3.87
C ASN A 175 -2.83 -18.49 -4.79
N VAL A 176 -3.65 -18.27 -5.81
CA VAL A 176 -4.00 -19.26 -6.81
C VAL A 176 -3.42 -18.84 -8.16
N MET A 177 -2.65 -19.71 -8.76
CA MET A 177 -1.90 -19.46 -10.00
C MET A 177 -2.04 -20.64 -10.95
N LYS A 178 -1.82 -20.39 -12.24
CA LYS A 178 -1.77 -21.44 -13.26
C LYS A 178 -0.35 -21.56 -13.79
N LEU A 179 0.22 -22.75 -13.68
CA LEU A 179 1.58 -23.07 -14.11
C LEU A 179 1.58 -24.38 -14.89
N ARG A 180 2.04 -24.36 -16.14
CA ARG A 180 2.08 -25.54 -17.01
C ARG A 180 0.73 -26.29 -17.12
N GLY A 181 -0.37 -25.52 -17.17
CA GLY A 181 -1.72 -26.09 -17.23
C GLY A 181 -2.28 -26.58 -15.88
N ARG A 182 -1.47 -26.66 -14.83
CA ARG A 182 -1.89 -27.04 -13.47
C ARG A 182 -2.25 -25.83 -12.64
N ILE A 183 -3.11 -26.05 -11.66
CA ILE A 183 -3.34 -25.09 -10.59
C ILE A 183 -2.25 -25.27 -9.54
N VAL A 184 -1.61 -24.17 -9.19
CA VAL A 184 -0.59 -24.08 -8.14
C VAL A 184 -1.06 -23.08 -7.10
N PHE A 185 -0.90 -23.44 -5.85
CA PHE A 185 -1.25 -22.62 -4.71
C PHE A 185 0.03 -22.19 -3.99
N SER A 186 -0.01 -21.02 -3.38
CA SER A 186 1.02 -20.60 -2.43
C SER A 186 0.38 -19.98 -1.20
N ASP A 187 0.85 -20.39 -0.03
CA ASP A 187 0.49 -19.82 1.27
C ASP A 187 1.56 -18.83 1.79
N GLY A 188 2.56 -18.52 0.96
CA GLY A 188 3.70 -17.68 1.30
C GLY A 188 4.89 -18.45 1.88
N SER A 189 4.71 -19.71 2.28
CA SER A 189 5.77 -20.58 2.84
C SER A 189 6.17 -21.70 1.90
N LYS A 190 5.21 -22.26 1.18
CA LYS A 190 5.41 -23.37 0.24
C LYS A 190 4.48 -23.26 -0.96
N PHE A 191 4.83 -24.00 -2.03
CA PHE A 191 3.96 -24.23 -3.17
C PHE A 191 3.23 -25.57 -3.02
N TYR A 192 1.97 -25.60 -3.45
CA TYR A 192 1.12 -26.79 -3.48
C TYR A 192 0.46 -26.91 -4.85
N THR A 193 -0.01 -28.09 -5.18
CA THR A 193 -0.80 -28.34 -6.40
C THR A 193 -1.96 -29.28 -6.08
N TYR A 194 -3.00 -29.23 -6.89
CA TYR A 194 -4.09 -30.17 -6.81
C TYR A 194 -3.78 -31.42 -7.66
N GLU A 195 -3.92 -32.58 -7.07
CA GLU A 195 -3.73 -33.86 -7.72
C GLU A 195 -5.09 -34.49 -8.02
N ASP A 196 -5.47 -34.50 -9.32
CA ASP A 196 -6.79 -34.96 -9.76
C ASP A 196 -7.07 -36.43 -9.43
N LEU A 197 -6.04 -37.28 -9.40
CA LEU A 197 -6.18 -38.72 -9.12
C LEU A 197 -6.57 -39.02 -7.68
N THR A 198 -6.00 -38.26 -6.75
CA THR A 198 -6.25 -38.45 -5.31
C THR A 198 -7.31 -37.50 -4.76
N GLY A 199 -7.63 -36.46 -5.51
CA GLY A 199 -8.54 -35.41 -5.07
C GLY A 199 -7.96 -34.55 -3.94
N LYS A 200 -6.64 -34.48 -3.79
CA LYS A 200 -5.97 -33.80 -2.67
C LYS A 200 -5.05 -32.68 -3.14
N ILE A 201 -4.87 -31.72 -2.27
CA ILE A 201 -3.81 -30.72 -2.41
C ILE A 201 -2.55 -31.32 -1.78
N VAL A 202 -1.46 -31.31 -2.55
CA VAL A 202 -0.16 -31.86 -2.17
C VAL A 202 0.95 -30.83 -2.39
N PRO A 203 2.09 -30.90 -1.69
CA PRO A 203 3.24 -30.06 -1.96
C PRO A 203 3.69 -30.15 -3.41
N TYR A 204 4.11 -29.03 -3.99
CA TYR A 204 4.61 -28.96 -5.36
C TYR A 204 6.14 -28.97 -5.36
N ASP A 205 6.74 -30.18 -5.22
CA ASP A 205 8.17 -30.37 -4.98
C ASP A 205 9.04 -29.86 -6.12
N LEU A 206 8.54 -29.83 -7.36
CA LEU A 206 9.25 -29.21 -8.50
C LEU A 206 9.66 -27.75 -8.29
N LEU A 207 8.95 -27.04 -7.41
CA LEU A 207 9.34 -25.68 -7.02
C LEU A 207 9.91 -25.63 -5.61
N ASN A 208 9.38 -26.45 -4.70
CA ASN A 208 9.80 -26.42 -3.30
C ASN A 208 11.24 -26.88 -3.08
N GLU A 209 11.74 -27.82 -3.90
CA GLU A 209 13.12 -28.33 -3.83
C GLU A 209 14.12 -27.31 -4.36
N ASP A 210 13.86 -26.74 -5.53
CA ASP A 210 14.85 -25.91 -6.26
C ASP A 210 14.68 -24.40 -5.95
N PHE A 211 13.47 -23.94 -5.61
CA PHE A 211 13.12 -22.52 -5.44
C PHE A 211 12.18 -22.25 -4.26
N PRO A 212 12.48 -22.73 -3.04
CA PRO A 212 11.61 -22.51 -1.88
C PRO A 212 11.43 -21.04 -1.53
N GLU A 213 12.43 -20.20 -1.85
CA GLU A 213 12.40 -18.77 -1.61
C GLU A 213 11.38 -18.01 -2.47
N LEU A 214 10.84 -18.65 -3.53
CA LEU A 214 9.81 -18.04 -4.37
C LEU A 214 8.40 -18.29 -3.86
N SER A 215 8.22 -18.93 -2.72
CA SER A 215 6.92 -19.29 -2.17
C SER A 215 6.00 -18.10 -1.89
N ASP A 216 6.51 -16.88 -1.75
CA ASP A 216 5.74 -15.63 -1.62
C ASP A 216 5.22 -15.08 -2.97
N THR A 217 5.41 -15.82 -4.07
CA THR A 217 4.87 -15.46 -5.39
C THR A 217 3.35 -15.36 -5.33
N TYR A 218 2.81 -14.23 -5.75
CA TYR A 218 1.36 -14.02 -5.80
C TYR A 218 0.76 -14.14 -7.20
N ARG A 219 1.57 -14.11 -8.25
CA ARG A 219 1.12 -14.27 -9.64
C ARG A 219 2.21 -14.92 -10.50
N VAL A 220 1.76 -15.76 -11.42
CA VAL A 220 2.61 -16.32 -12.49
C VAL A 220 2.05 -15.90 -13.84
N VAL A 221 2.92 -15.44 -14.73
CA VAL A 221 2.58 -15.07 -16.10
C VAL A 221 3.42 -15.91 -17.06
N SER A 222 2.76 -16.62 -17.95
CA SER A 222 3.44 -17.41 -18.97
C SER A 222 4.02 -16.51 -20.07
N LEU A 223 5.31 -16.64 -20.32
CA LEU A 223 5.98 -16.03 -21.47
C LEU A 223 5.75 -16.89 -22.73
N ASN A 224 5.85 -18.20 -22.54
CA ASN A 224 5.53 -19.26 -23.53
C ASN A 224 5.32 -20.57 -22.76
N ASN A 225 5.30 -21.72 -23.47
CA ASN A 225 5.04 -23.03 -22.85
C ASN A 225 6.07 -23.44 -21.79
N ASP A 226 7.28 -22.90 -21.87
CA ASP A 226 8.41 -23.34 -21.03
C ASP A 226 9.02 -22.21 -20.19
N LEU A 227 8.59 -20.98 -20.35
CA LEU A 227 9.12 -19.82 -19.64
C LEU A 227 8.00 -19.10 -18.90
N TYR A 228 8.25 -18.81 -17.62
CA TYR A 228 7.25 -18.26 -16.70
C TYR A 228 7.84 -17.15 -15.85
N TRP A 229 7.17 -16.02 -15.80
CA TRP A 229 7.46 -14.97 -14.86
C TRP A 229 6.75 -15.23 -13.53
N PHE A 230 7.52 -15.28 -12.47
CA PHE A 230 7.04 -15.30 -11.07
C PHE A 230 7.09 -13.88 -10.53
N ILE A 231 5.96 -13.37 -10.08
CA ILE A 231 5.82 -12.00 -9.57
C ILE A 231 5.72 -12.04 -8.06
N ARG A 232 6.68 -11.38 -7.42
CA ARG A 232 6.82 -11.24 -5.97
C ARG A 232 6.68 -9.76 -5.58
N ASN A 233 6.64 -9.46 -4.29
CA ASN A 233 6.62 -8.08 -3.81
C ASN A 233 8.00 -7.40 -3.81
N SER A 234 9.06 -8.14 -4.14
CA SER A 234 10.45 -7.66 -4.16
C SER A 234 11.12 -7.70 -5.52
N GLU A 235 10.66 -8.59 -6.41
CA GLU A 235 11.32 -8.84 -7.70
C GLU A 235 10.41 -9.55 -8.70
N TYR A 236 10.80 -9.53 -9.97
CA TYR A 236 10.31 -10.41 -11.02
C TYR A 236 11.34 -11.51 -11.27
N VAL A 237 10.93 -12.78 -11.29
CA VAL A 237 11.82 -13.92 -11.52
C VAL A 237 11.36 -14.69 -12.75
N LEU A 238 12.23 -14.86 -13.73
CA LEU A 238 11.98 -15.68 -14.91
C LEU A 238 12.56 -17.07 -14.70
N LEU A 239 11.69 -18.06 -14.66
CA LEU A 239 12.08 -19.46 -14.67
C LEU A 239 11.79 -20.11 -16.03
N GLY A 240 12.72 -20.96 -16.47
CA GLY A 240 12.52 -21.85 -17.60
C GLY A 240 12.32 -23.28 -17.13
N TYR A 241 11.45 -24.02 -17.82
CA TYR A 241 11.26 -25.45 -17.56
C TYR A 241 11.98 -26.26 -18.64
N GLU A 242 13.06 -26.92 -18.25
CA GLU A 242 13.92 -27.70 -19.15
C GLU A 242 14.31 -29.03 -18.47
N SER A 243 14.30 -30.10 -19.23
CA SER A 243 14.74 -31.43 -18.75
C SER A 243 14.05 -31.90 -17.46
N GLY A 244 12.76 -31.55 -17.29
CA GLY A 244 11.97 -32.00 -16.12
C GLY A 244 12.08 -31.12 -14.88
N ARG A 245 12.86 -30.02 -14.89
CA ARG A 245 13.10 -29.13 -13.76
C ARG A 245 12.98 -27.65 -14.14
N PHE A 246 12.70 -26.83 -13.17
CA PHE A 246 12.80 -25.39 -13.33
C PHE A 246 14.25 -24.91 -13.25
N GLN A 247 14.60 -23.91 -14.02
CA GLN A 247 15.92 -23.28 -14.03
C GLN A 247 15.75 -21.76 -14.00
N LEU A 248 16.55 -21.11 -13.20
CA LEU A 248 16.60 -19.66 -13.14
C LEU A 248 17.17 -19.10 -14.45
N LYS A 249 16.42 -18.23 -15.11
CA LYS A 249 16.86 -17.50 -16.33
C LYS A 249 17.19 -16.05 -16.02
N GLN A 250 16.39 -15.38 -15.16
CA GLN A 250 16.60 -13.96 -14.83
C GLN A 250 15.97 -13.63 -13.48
N ARG A 251 16.61 -12.69 -12.75
CA ARG A 251 16.00 -11.97 -11.61
C ARG A 251 16.05 -10.48 -11.89
N ILE A 252 14.97 -9.78 -11.63
CA ILE A 252 14.84 -8.33 -11.81
C ILE A 252 14.28 -7.75 -10.50
N PRO A 253 15.15 -7.32 -9.59
CA PRO A 253 14.74 -6.75 -8.33
C PRO A 253 14.05 -5.40 -8.51
N PHE A 254 13.10 -5.08 -7.64
CA PHE A 254 12.34 -3.82 -7.72
C PHE A 254 13.18 -2.57 -7.46
N THR A 255 14.36 -2.73 -6.86
CA THR A 255 15.35 -1.65 -6.71
C THR A 255 15.85 -1.07 -8.05
N LEU A 256 15.67 -1.80 -9.15
CA LEU A 256 15.99 -1.32 -10.50
C LEU A 256 14.94 -0.37 -11.09
N PHE A 257 13.79 -0.19 -10.42
CA PHE A 257 12.72 0.67 -10.87
C PHE A 257 12.60 1.89 -9.95
N ASP A 258 12.50 3.08 -10.51
CA ASP A 258 12.28 4.32 -9.72
C ASP A 258 10.96 4.25 -8.95
N ASN A 259 9.93 3.69 -9.60
CA ASN A 259 8.61 3.52 -9.05
C ASN A 259 8.15 2.07 -9.31
N PRO A 260 8.53 1.11 -8.49
CA PRO A 260 8.11 -0.28 -8.65
C PRO A 260 6.58 -0.42 -8.46
N THR A 261 6.07 -1.61 -8.70
CA THR A 261 4.67 -1.91 -8.43
C THR A 261 4.35 -1.83 -6.93
N ILE A 262 3.07 -1.64 -6.62
CA ILE A 262 2.55 -1.72 -5.24
C ILE A 262 2.35 -3.20 -4.88
N GLU A 263 2.43 -3.51 -3.60
CA GLU A 263 2.26 -4.85 -3.05
C GLU A 263 1.03 -5.57 -3.63
N ASP A 264 1.21 -6.81 -4.07
CA ASP A 264 0.22 -7.69 -4.70
C ASP A 264 -0.47 -7.14 -5.97
N ARG A 265 0.07 -6.07 -6.59
CA ARG A 265 -0.54 -5.40 -7.74
C ARG A 265 0.26 -5.52 -9.04
N GLY A 266 1.44 -6.12 -8.99
CA GLY A 266 2.26 -6.31 -10.18
C GLY A 266 1.60 -7.17 -11.24
N ASN A 267 1.83 -6.82 -12.48
CA ASN A 267 1.44 -7.60 -13.64
C ASN A 267 2.48 -7.49 -14.77
N ILE A 268 2.47 -8.44 -15.66
CA ILE A 268 3.33 -8.48 -16.84
C ILE A 268 2.46 -8.79 -18.05
N TYR A 269 2.57 -7.95 -19.05
CA TYR A 269 2.02 -8.25 -20.36
C TYR A 269 3.10 -8.86 -21.24
N VAL A 270 2.78 -9.94 -21.90
CA VAL A 270 3.67 -10.61 -22.86
C VAL A 270 3.12 -10.38 -24.26
N ALA A 271 3.90 -9.69 -25.07
CA ALA A 271 3.55 -9.46 -26.46
C ALA A 271 3.80 -10.72 -27.32
N SER A 272 3.21 -10.77 -28.51
CA SER A 272 3.30 -11.91 -29.43
C SER A 272 4.72 -12.21 -29.90
N ASP A 273 5.62 -11.23 -29.87
CA ASP A 273 7.05 -11.37 -30.19
C ASP A 273 7.89 -11.90 -29.01
N GLY A 274 7.27 -12.16 -27.85
CA GLY A 274 7.93 -12.60 -26.64
C GLY A 274 8.55 -11.47 -25.79
N THR A 275 8.36 -10.20 -26.17
CA THR A 275 8.72 -9.06 -25.33
C THR A 275 7.82 -9.00 -24.12
N SER A 276 8.41 -8.82 -22.94
CA SER A 276 7.67 -8.65 -21.68
C SER A 276 7.61 -7.20 -21.30
N TYR A 277 6.43 -6.74 -20.85
CA TYR A 277 6.20 -5.39 -20.35
C TYR A 277 5.74 -5.48 -18.90
N PHE A 278 6.52 -4.89 -18.00
CA PHE A 278 6.20 -4.82 -16.57
C PHE A 278 5.30 -3.63 -16.29
N CYS A 279 4.17 -3.86 -15.65
CA CYS A 279 3.25 -2.83 -15.21
C CYS A 279 3.76 -2.24 -13.89
N LEU A 280 4.08 -0.94 -13.87
CA LEU A 280 4.71 -0.26 -12.74
C LEU A 280 3.82 0.88 -12.22
N ASN A 281 4.21 1.44 -11.09
CA ASN A 281 3.59 2.66 -10.58
C ASN A 281 4.16 3.89 -11.33
N GLY A 282 3.36 4.40 -12.26
CA GLY A 282 3.72 5.57 -13.08
C GLY A 282 4.15 5.26 -14.50
N GLY A 283 4.14 3.99 -14.92
CA GLY A 283 4.51 3.64 -16.29
C GLY A 283 4.64 2.15 -16.55
N ILE A 284 5.32 1.83 -17.61
CA ILE A 284 5.65 0.45 -18.01
C ILE A 284 7.15 0.35 -18.28
N ALA A 285 7.73 -0.83 -18.02
CA ALA A 285 9.10 -1.14 -18.42
C ALA A 285 9.10 -2.28 -19.45
N ARG A 286 9.89 -2.12 -20.50
CA ARG A 286 10.04 -3.13 -21.56
C ARG A 286 11.25 -4.01 -21.25
N TYR A 287 11.09 -5.32 -21.29
CA TYR A 287 12.16 -6.30 -21.20
C TYR A 287 12.23 -7.14 -22.47
N ASP A 288 13.39 -7.07 -23.12
CA ASP A 288 13.71 -7.84 -24.32
C ASP A 288 14.85 -8.83 -23.98
N ARG A 289 14.50 -10.11 -23.85
CA ARG A 289 15.46 -11.16 -23.46
C ARG A 289 16.53 -11.44 -24.52
N TYR A 290 16.30 -11.08 -25.76
CA TYR A 290 17.24 -11.32 -26.87
C TYR A 290 18.26 -10.18 -27.03
N ARG A 291 18.04 -9.08 -26.35
CA ARG A 291 18.93 -7.94 -26.42
C ARG A 291 20.09 -8.13 -25.45
N ASN A 292 21.09 -8.89 -25.90
CA ASN A 292 22.35 -8.97 -25.17
C ASN A 292 23.11 -7.64 -25.32
N TYR A 293 23.01 -6.79 -24.32
CA TYR A 293 23.91 -5.66 -24.17
C TYR A 293 25.24 -6.17 -23.64
N VAL A 294 26.17 -6.49 -24.51
CA VAL A 294 27.57 -6.59 -24.14
C VAL A 294 28.15 -5.20 -24.30
N ASP A 295 28.05 -4.41 -23.26
CA ASP A 295 28.70 -3.13 -23.25
C ASP A 295 30.08 -3.25 -22.65
N THR A 296 31.09 -2.97 -23.49
CA THR A 296 32.50 -2.95 -23.10
C THR A 296 33.01 -1.57 -22.73
N THR A 297 32.16 -0.55 -22.83
CA THR A 297 32.51 0.84 -22.52
C THR A 297 32.66 1.03 -21.01
N ARG A 298 33.89 1.29 -20.57
CA ARG A 298 34.13 1.69 -19.18
C ARG A 298 33.86 3.18 -19.05
N VAL A 299 32.76 3.53 -18.40
CA VAL A 299 32.41 4.90 -18.04
C VAL A 299 33.03 5.19 -16.67
N PRO A 300 33.88 6.22 -16.52
CA PRO A 300 34.41 6.55 -15.22
C PRO A 300 33.40 7.27 -14.36
N LEU A 301 33.26 6.84 -13.11
CA LEU A 301 32.54 7.59 -12.09
C LEU A 301 33.40 8.82 -11.72
N SER A 302 32.83 9.98 -11.71
CA SER A 302 33.49 11.24 -11.37
C SER A 302 32.66 12.09 -10.42
N LEU A 303 33.31 13.03 -9.76
CA LEU A 303 32.64 14.10 -9.01
C LEU A 303 32.46 15.30 -9.93
N SER A 304 31.23 15.61 -10.29
CA SER A 304 30.91 16.81 -11.08
C SER A 304 31.02 18.09 -10.26
N GLN A 305 30.80 17.99 -8.95
CA GLN A 305 30.88 19.12 -8.04
C GLN A 305 31.09 18.64 -6.60
N VAL A 306 32.00 19.31 -5.89
CA VAL A 306 32.14 19.21 -4.44
C VAL A 306 32.03 20.60 -3.86
N ARG A 307 31.15 20.82 -2.91
CA ARG A 307 30.94 22.10 -2.25
C ARG A 307 30.96 21.93 -0.75
N ALA A 308 31.70 22.77 -0.06
CA ALA A 308 31.65 22.87 1.39
C ALA A 308 30.82 24.08 1.80
N TYR A 309 29.87 23.89 2.71
CA TYR A 309 29.00 24.92 3.23
C TYR A 309 29.59 25.52 4.50
N ASN A 310 29.77 26.83 4.50
CA ASN A 310 30.14 27.58 5.69
C ASN A 310 28.89 28.09 6.41
N ARG A 311 28.67 27.58 7.61
CA ARG A 311 27.50 27.93 8.43
C ARG A 311 27.48 29.39 8.89
N HIS A 312 28.64 30.02 9.02
CA HIS A 312 28.74 31.40 9.48
C HIS A 312 28.49 32.42 8.38
N GLU A 313 28.94 32.10 7.16
CA GLU A 313 28.82 32.97 5.99
C GLU A 313 27.58 32.66 5.15
N ASN A 314 26.89 31.55 5.48
CA ASN A 314 25.75 31.03 4.72
C ASN A 314 26.06 30.83 3.23
N GLU A 315 27.28 30.42 2.90
CA GLU A 315 27.82 30.34 1.56
C GLU A 315 28.45 28.97 1.28
N PHE A 316 28.38 28.54 0.01
CA PHE A 316 29.04 27.34 -0.46
C PHE A 316 30.36 27.67 -1.16
N ALA A 317 31.46 27.17 -0.60
CA ALA A 317 32.76 27.22 -1.28
C ALA A 317 32.97 25.99 -2.16
N PRO A 318 33.36 26.16 -3.44
CA PRO A 318 33.70 25.04 -4.30
C PRO A 318 35.03 24.40 -3.86
N LEU A 319 35.07 23.07 -3.88
CA LEU A 319 36.30 22.29 -3.65
C LEU A 319 36.79 21.70 -4.97
N PRO A 320 38.10 21.37 -5.07
CA PRO A 320 38.64 20.74 -6.27
C PRO A 320 37.93 19.41 -6.54
N CYS A 321 37.34 19.27 -7.73
CA CYS A 321 36.83 18.00 -8.22
C CYS A 321 37.95 17.31 -8.97
N LYS A 322 38.28 16.06 -8.60
CA LYS A 322 39.25 15.26 -9.32
C LYS A 322 38.55 14.23 -10.19
N GLY A 323 38.98 14.12 -11.45
CA GLY A 323 38.68 12.99 -12.31
C GLY A 323 39.46 11.75 -11.87
N ALA A 324 39.07 10.58 -12.36
CA ALA A 324 39.65 9.27 -12.00
C ALA A 324 41.19 9.13 -12.16
N ASP A 325 41.85 10.03 -12.89
CA ASP A 325 43.29 9.96 -13.26
C ASP A 325 44.16 11.06 -12.61
N ALA A 326 43.68 11.77 -11.58
CA ALA A 326 44.49 12.81 -10.97
C ALA A 326 45.43 12.24 -9.87
N PRO A 327 46.75 12.56 -9.90
CA PRO A 327 47.68 12.06 -8.90
C PRO A 327 47.35 12.58 -7.51
N GLU A 328 47.81 11.86 -6.49
CA GLU A 328 47.69 12.14 -5.07
C GLU A 328 48.02 13.58 -4.67
N ALA A 329 47.13 14.52 -4.93
CA ALA A 329 47.21 15.81 -4.29
C ALA A 329 46.65 15.69 -2.90
N GLY A 330 47.42 16.08 -1.90
CA GLY A 330 47.09 15.94 -0.49
C GLY A 330 45.68 16.31 -0.16
N ALA A 331 45.10 15.61 0.80
CA ALA A 331 43.75 15.82 1.29
C ALA A 331 43.49 17.30 1.47
N SER A 332 42.43 17.85 0.82
CA SER A 332 42.05 19.23 1.01
C SER A 332 41.71 19.45 2.49
N ALA A 333 42.49 20.29 3.17
CA ALA A 333 42.24 20.63 4.56
C ALA A 333 41.19 21.74 4.64
N LEU A 334 40.09 21.45 5.28
CA LEU A 334 38.97 22.39 5.46
C LEU A 334 38.91 22.88 6.88
N SER A 335 38.69 24.17 7.07
CA SER A 335 38.38 24.70 8.39
C SER A 335 37.09 24.05 8.94
N TYR A 336 36.97 23.89 10.23
CA TYR A 336 35.79 23.30 10.88
C TYR A 336 34.48 24.02 10.58
N SER A 337 34.52 25.29 10.20
CA SER A 337 33.35 26.05 9.75
C SER A 337 32.71 25.48 8.48
N TYR A 338 33.47 24.69 7.69
CA TYR A 338 33.04 24.03 6.47
C TYR A 338 32.74 22.54 6.70
N ASN A 339 31.98 22.23 7.74
CA ASN A 339 31.70 20.84 8.15
C ASN A 339 30.47 20.20 7.49
N THR A 340 29.88 20.86 6.53
CA THR A 340 28.81 20.32 5.69
C THR A 340 29.27 20.27 4.25
N ILE A 341 29.34 19.07 3.66
CA ILE A 341 29.89 18.87 2.34
C ILE A 341 28.84 18.22 1.43
N LEU A 342 28.63 18.85 0.27
CA LEU A 342 27.78 18.36 -0.80
C LEU A 342 28.68 17.74 -1.88
N PHE A 343 28.46 16.47 -2.17
CA PHE A 343 29.06 15.75 -3.27
C PHE A 343 28.01 15.55 -4.37
N LYS A 344 28.35 15.91 -5.60
CA LYS A 344 27.52 15.64 -6.77
C LYS A 344 28.32 14.75 -7.72
N PHE A 345 27.78 13.57 -8.00
CA PHE A 345 28.39 12.56 -8.83
C PHE A 345 27.97 12.74 -10.29
N SER A 346 28.81 12.24 -11.20
CA SER A 346 28.51 12.13 -12.61
C SER A 346 28.96 10.76 -13.10
N TYR A 347 28.05 10.03 -13.69
CA TYR A 347 28.30 8.76 -14.36
C TYR A 347 27.56 8.79 -15.71
N PRO A 348 28.20 9.32 -16.78
CA PRO A 348 27.55 9.56 -18.06
C PRO A 348 27.40 8.27 -18.88
N ASP A 349 26.65 7.31 -18.37
CA ASP A 349 26.31 6.09 -19.10
C ASP A 349 25.05 6.31 -19.95
N PHE A 350 25.22 6.44 -21.24
CA PHE A 350 24.14 6.64 -22.21
C PHE A 350 23.68 5.32 -22.86
N THR A 351 24.10 4.18 -22.34
CA THR A 351 23.76 2.87 -22.91
C THR A 351 22.35 2.41 -22.57
N GLY A 352 21.68 3.12 -21.67
CA GLY A 352 20.37 2.72 -21.13
C GLY A 352 20.45 1.60 -20.09
N ARG A 353 21.66 1.23 -19.68
CA ARG A 353 21.90 0.28 -18.60
C ARG A 353 21.49 0.90 -17.28
N ARG A 354 20.78 0.15 -16.46
CA ARG A 354 20.46 0.58 -15.10
C ARG A 354 21.65 0.30 -14.19
N PHE A 355 21.91 1.23 -13.34
CA PHE A 355 22.95 1.15 -12.34
C PHE A 355 22.50 1.86 -11.08
N LEU A 356 23.07 1.43 -9.96
CA LEU A 356 22.91 2.04 -8.66
C LEU A 356 24.26 2.55 -8.18
N ILE A 357 24.25 3.69 -7.53
CA ILE A 357 25.43 4.23 -6.89
C ILE A 357 25.37 3.92 -5.40
N TYR A 358 26.48 3.41 -4.87
CA TYR A 358 26.68 3.19 -3.45
C TYR A 358 27.80 4.09 -2.98
N TYR A 359 27.64 4.67 -1.82
CA TYR A 359 28.67 5.50 -1.22
C TYR A 359 28.85 5.20 0.25
N LYS A 360 30.05 5.43 0.73
CA LYS A 360 30.45 5.29 2.11
C LYS A 360 31.50 6.34 2.43
N LEU A 361 31.31 7.07 3.51
CA LEU A 361 32.28 8.01 4.05
C LEU A 361 33.04 7.33 5.20
N ASP A 362 34.26 6.86 4.93
CA ASP A 362 35.10 6.29 5.97
C ASP A 362 35.41 7.34 7.03
N GLY A 363 35.25 6.93 8.29
CA GLY A 363 35.32 7.81 9.46
C GLY A 363 33.97 8.40 9.89
N PHE A 364 32.87 8.13 9.15
CA PHE A 364 31.54 8.60 9.49
C PHE A 364 30.45 7.52 9.30
N ASP A 365 30.40 6.85 8.15
CA ASP A 365 29.41 5.82 7.85
C ASP A 365 29.90 4.44 8.29
N ASN A 366 29.04 3.66 8.93
CA ASN A 366 29.34 2.27 9.30
C ASN A 366 29.16 1.32 8.11
N GLU A 367 28.18 1.58 7.25
CA GLU A 367 27.78 0.72 6.14
C GLU A 367 27.71 1.50 4.82
N TRP A 368 27.66 0.75 3.71
CA TRP A 368 27.42 1.34 2.41
C TRP A 368 25.97 1.83 2.30
N ILE A 369 25.78 3.03 1.79
CA ILE A 369 24.50 3.68 1.60
C ILE A 369 24.15 3.65 0.12
N GLU A 370 22.97 3.18 -0.21
CA GLU A 370 22.43 3.23 -1.56
C GLU A 370 22.02 4.66 -1.93
N GLY A 371 22.49 5.12 -3.07
CA GLY A 371 22.20 6.46 -3.58
C GLY A 371 20.82 6.56 -4.23
N THR A 372 20.23 7.74 -4.12
CA THR A 372 19.00 8.08 -4.83
C THR A 372 19.28 8.54 -6.26
N SER A 373 18.24 8.63 -7.09
CA SER A 373 18.30 9.08 -8.50
C SER A 373 18.95 10.46 -8.73
N ASN A 374 19.09 11.27 -7.70
CA ASN A 374 19.63 12.64 -7.81
C ASN A 374 21.16 12.72 -7.90
N PHE A 375 21.89 11.61 -7.85
CA PHE A 375 23.36 11.57 -7.94
C PHE A 375 24.08 12.58 -7.03
N GLN A 376 23.53 12.88 -5.88
CA GLN A 376 24.12 13.79 -4.92
C GLN A 376 23.99 13.29 -3.49
N ARG A 377 24.99 13.61 -2.67
CA ARG A 377 24.99 13.31 -1.24
C ARG A 377 25.50 14.48 -0.44
N THR A 378 24.78 14.82 0.61
CA THR A 378 25.19 15.83 1.59
C THR A 378 25.52 15.16 2.91
N TYR A 379 26.70 15.43 3.43
CA TYR A 379 27.10 15.09 4.77
C TYR A 379 27.11 16.35 5.61
N SER A 380 26.30 16.41 6.65
CA SER A 380 26.15 17.59 7.52
C SER A 380 26.75 17.33 8.88
N ASN A 381 27.33 18.38 9.48
CA ASN A 381 27.92 18.34 10.82
C ASN A 381 29.01 17.26 10.97
N LEU A 382 29.87 17.11 9.98
CA LEU A 382 31.01 16.23 10.08
C LEU A 382 31.92 16.66 11.26
N PRO A 383 32.40 15.71 12.08
CA PRO A 383 33.40 16.01 13.10
C PRO A 383 34.74 16.38 12.47
N TYR A 384 35.66 16.90 13.25
CA TYR A 384 37.03 17.05 12.78
C TYR A 384 37.70 15.69 12.62
N GLY A 385 38.50 15.52 11.57
CA GLY A 385 39.13 14.25 11.27
C GLY A 385 39.55 14.12 9.81
N ASN A 386 40.08 12.94 9.49
CA ASN A 386 40.37 12.56 8.12
C ASN A 386 39.24 11.68 7.61
N PHE A 387 38.77 11.97 6.42
CA PHE A 387 37.67 11.27 5.77
C PHE A 387 38.08 10.83 4.38
N VAL A 388 37.55 9.69 3.95
CA VAL A 388 37.65 9.24 2.56
C VAL A 388 36.24 8.89 2.10
N LEU A 389 35.73 9.64 1.12
CA LEU A 389 34.49 9.27 0.46
C LEU A 389 34.79 8.20 -0.57
N HIS A 390 34.19 7.04 -0.43
CA HIS A 390 34.17 5.99 -1.44
C HIS A 390 32.80 5.99 -2.12
N ALA A 391 32.81 5.93 -3.44
CA ALA A 391 31.60 5.76 -4.24
C ALA A 391 31.83 4.66 -5.27
N VAL A 392 30.84 3.80 -5.45
CA VAL A 392 30.89 2.66 -6.35
C VAL A 392 29.59 2.59 -7.14
N VAL A 393 29.70 2.46 -8.44
CA VAL A 393 28.56 2.18 -9.33
C VAL A 393 28.50 0.68 -9.57
N LYS A 394 27.32 0.09 -9.33
CA LYS A 394 27.07 -1.34 -9.61
C LYS A 394 25.92 -1.48 -10.60
N ASP A 395 26.00 -2.50 -11.42
CA ASP A 395 24.90 -2.90 -12.29
C ASP A 395 23.81 -3.66 -11.52
N ASP A 396 22.73 -4.01 -12.19
CA ASP A 396 21.61 -4.80 -11.69
C ASP A 396 21.98 -6.20 -11.17
N ARG A 397 23.19 -6.69 -11.53
CA ARG A 397 23.74 -7.96 -11.06
C ARG A 397 24.69 -7.79 -9.89
N GLY A 398 24.84 -6.58 -9.37
CA GLY A 398 25.75 -6.26 -8.28
C GLY A 398 27.23 -6.17 -8.69
N LYS A 399 27.55 -6.26 -10.02
CA LYS A 399 28.91 -6.13 -10.53
C LYS A 399 29.33 -4.67 -10.47
N GLU A 400 30.52 -4.43 -9.93
CA GLU A 400 31.14 -3.11 -9.93
C GLU A 400 31.48 -2.67 -11.35
N LEU A 401 30.98 -1.50 -11.74
CA LEU A 401 31.23 -0.87 -13.05
C LEU A 401 32.32 0.18 -12.96
N SER A 402 32.32 0.97 -11.91
CA SER A 402 33.31 2.02 -11.66
C SER A 402 33.33 2.39 -10.20
N SER A 403 34.46 2.83 -9.69
CA SER A 403 34.61 3.32 -8.33
C SER A 403 35.45 4.60 -8.28
N LEU A 404 35.27 5.33 -7.19
CA LEU A 404 35.92 6.61 -6.95
C LEU A 404 36.20 6.74 -5.45
N SER A 405 37.37 7.33 -5.14
CA SER A 405 37.76 7.69 -3.78
C SER A 405 38.15 9.16 -3.71
N TYR A 406 37.63 9.87 -2.71
CA TYR A 406 37.90 11.28 -2.51
C TYR A 406 38.31 11.54 -1.05
N PRO A 407 39.62 11.73 -0.76
CA PRO A 407 40.12 12.03 0.57
C PRO A 407 40.01 13.53 0.87
N PHE A 408 39.58 13.87 2.09
CA PHE A 408 39.58 15.22 2.61
C PHE A 408 39.76 15.21 4.14
N LYS A 409 40.12 16.39 4.68
CA LYS A 409 40.36 16.56 6.11
C LYS A 409 39.59 17.77 6.61
N ILE A 410 38.94 17.61 7.76
CA ILE A 410 38.35 18.72 8.52
C ILE A 410 39.27 19.00 9.70
N GLU A 411 39.76 20.24 9.77
CA GLU A 411 40.66 20.66 10.84
C GLU A 411 39.91 20.80 12.17
N ARG A 412 40.66 20.71 13.25
CA ARG A 412 40.10 20.91 14.60
C ARG A 412 39.62 22.35 14.75
N PRO A 413 38.45 22.58 15.34
CA PRO A 413 38.01 23.93 15.67
C PRO A 413 38.96 24.57 16.68
N PHE A 414 39.15 25.89 16.54
CA PHE A 414 40.08 26.66 17.42
C PHE A 414 39.79 26.43 18.91
N TYR A 415 38.52 26.25 19.29
CA TYR A 415 38.11 25.99 20.66
C TYR A 415 38.46 24.58 21.19
N SER A 416 38.82 23.64 20.30
CA SER A 416 39.29 22.29 20.64
C SER A 416 40.81 22.17 20.46
N SER A 417 41.51 23.27 20.18
CA SER A 417 42.97 23.29 20.08
C SER A 417 43.60 23.16 21.46
N TRP A 418 44.85 22.68 21.50
CA TRP A 418 45.55 22.55 22.77
C TRP A 418 45.72 23.90 23.54
N TRP A 419 45.84 25.00 22.80
CA TRP A 419 45.84 26.34 23.35
C TRP A 419 44.49 26.71 24.00
N ALA A 420 43.38 26.38 23.37
CA ALA A 420 42.06 26.61 23.92
C ALA A 420 41.84 25.78 25.19
N LEU A 421 42.34 24.54 25.23
CA LEU A 421 42.30 23.71 26.43
C LEU A 421 43.07 24.34 27.59
N ILE A 422 44.25 24.97 27.34
CA ILE A 422 45.00 25.71 28.36
C ILE A 422 44.19 26.90 28.87
N ILE A 423 43.57 27.66 27.95
CA ILE A 423 42.73 28.80 28.30
C ILE A 423 41.52 28.33 29.13
N TYR A 424 40.85 27.27 28.74
CA TYR A 424 39.72 26.71 29.49
C TYR A 424 40.15 26.22 30.87
N PHE A 425 41.31 25.57 30.94
CA PHE A 425 41.86 25.13 32.23
C PHE A 425 42.23 26.32 33.15
N ALA A 426 42.82 27.38 32.61
CA ALA A 426 43.11 28.60 33.33
C ALA A 426 41.82 29.29 33.80
N LEU A 427 40.82 29.36 32.91
CA LEU A 427 39.49 29.92 33.23
C LEU A 427 38.76 29.07 34.30
N PHE A 428 38.86 27.74 34.17
CA PHE A 428 38.34 26.82 35.17
C PHE A 428 38.99 27.03 36.55
N LEU A 429 40.34 27.18 36.59
CA LEU A 429 41.05 27.50 37.82
C LEU A 429 40.62 28.86 38.41
N CYS A 430 40.46 29.88 37.56
CA CYS A 430 39.95 31.19 38.01
C CYS A 430 38.53 31.07 38.59
N ILE A 431 37.65 30.35 37.91
CA ILE A 431 36.27 30.10 38.38
C ILE A 431 36.31 29.30 39.69
N LEU A 432 37.19 28.28 39.77
CA LEU A 432 37.34 27.49 40.98
C LEU A 432 37.80 28.36 42.18
N VAL A 433 38.79 29.25 41.97
CA VAL A 433 39.26 30.19 42.98
C VAL A 433 38.14 31.14 43.42
N VAL A 434 37.36 31.67 42.46
CA VAL A 434 36.19 32.52 42.73
C VAL A 434 35.13 31.75 43.51
N LEU A 435 34.83 30.51 43.07
CA LEU A 435 33.85 29.65 43.74
C LEU A 435 34.31 29.28 45.17
N VAL A 436 35.60 28.95 45.35
CA VAL A 436 36.15 28.69 46.67
C VAL A 436 36.07 29.93 47.57
N ARG A 437 36.39 31.11 47.01
CA ARG A 437 36.23 32.37 47.77
C ARG A 437 34.75 32.70 48.05
N MET A 438 33.87 32.51 47.08
CA MET A 438 32.42 32.65 47.29
C MET A 438 31.90 31.63 48.31
N TYR A 439 32.37 30.37 48.21
CA TYR A 439 31.99 29.31 49.14
C TYR A 439 32.49 29.62 50.59
N THR A 440 33.73 30.07 50.69
CA THR A 440 34.25 30.48 52.00
C THR A 440 33.53 31.72 52.60
N MET A 441 33.22 32.72 51.75
CA MET A 441 32.36 33.84 52.17
C MET A 441 30.93 33.38 52.49
N TRP A 442 30.37 32.47 51.72
CA TRP A 442 29.01 31.94 51.90
C TRP A 442 28.90 31.06 53.15
N ILE A 443 29.96 30.26 53.47
CA ILE A 443 30.02 29.52 54.75
C ILE A 443 30.03 30.50 55.93
N VAL A 444 30.85 31.53 55.84
CA VAL A 444 30.93 32.55 56.91
C VAL A 444 29.61 33.33 57.06
N MET A 445 28.88 33.59 55.97
CA MET A 445 27.56 34.21 56.04
C MET A 445 26.45 33.23 56.46
N ARG A 446 26.58 31.94 56.12
CA ARG A 446 25.58 30.92 56.42
C ARG A 446 25.51 30.48 57.84
N GLU A 447 26.65 30.48 58.52
CA GLU A 447 26.65 30.24 59.99
C GLU A 447 25.82 31.28 60.78
N LYS A 448 25.58 32.45 60.19
CA LYS A 448 24.71 33.47 60.78
C LYS A 448 23.24 33.43 60.40
N LYS A 449 22.89 32.76 59.30
CA LYS A 449 21.49 32.73 58.80
C LYS A 449 20.83 31.34 58.75
N ALA A 450 21.56 30.29 59.09
CA ALA A 450 21.15 28.92 58.71
C ALA A 450 20.11 28.27 59.61
N ASN A 451 19.63 28.86 60.64
CA ASN A 451 18.72 28.17 61.57
C ASN A 451 17.24 28.55 61.52
N GLU A 452 16.83 29.56 60.78
CA GLU A 452 15.43 29.99 60.83
C GLU A 452 14.61 29.82 59.50
N GLU A 453 15.25 29.71 58.39
CA GLU A 453 14.51 29.65 57.09
C GLU A 453 14.24 28.26 56.53
N GLN A 454 14.95 27.25 56.96
CA GLN A 454 14.89 25.92 56.33
C GLN A 454 13.58 25.14 56.59
N LYS A 455 12.85 25.47 57.62
CA LYS A 455 11.60 24.75 57.94
C LYS A 455 10.37 25.20 57.15
N ARG A 456 10.34 26.44 56.67
CA ARG A 456 9.15 26.97 55.98
C ARG A 456 9.10 26.64 54.47
N LEU A 457 10.22 26.54 53.81
CA LEU A 457 10.24 26.35 52.33
C LEU A 457 10.02 24.90 51.88
N GLN A 458 10.34 23.93 52.74
CA GLN A 458 10.16 22.51 52.38
C GLN A 458 8.68 22.08 52.32
N GLU A 459 7.82 22.65 53.12
CA GLU A 459 6.40 22.28 53.16
C GLU A 459 5.59 22.88 51.99
N GLU A 460 5.98 24.06 51.48
CA GLU A 460 5.29 24.68 50.33
C GLU A 460 5.66 24.04 49.00
N GLN A 461 6.91 23.63 48.83
CA GLN A 461 7.35 22.99 47.58
C GLN A 461 6.74 21.59 47.37
N LEU A 462 6.54 20.85 48.47
CA LEU A 462 5.93 19.51 48.38
C LEU A 462 4.47 19.58 47.90
N ARG A 463 3.71 20.56 48.40
CA ARG A 463 2.31 20.75 47.99
C ARG A 463 2.13 21.23 46.54
N ALA A 464 3.06 22.05 46.06
CA ALA A 464 3.02 22.53 44.67
C ALA A 464 3.35 21.43 43.63
N GLN A 465 4.28 20.52 43.97
CA GLN A 465 4.63 19.40 43.09
C GLN A 465 3.51 18.37 42.99
N GLU A 466 2.81 18.04 44.07
CA GLU A 466 1.68 17.12 44.07
C GLU A 466 0.52 17.64 43.19
N GLN A 467 0.23 18.92 43.23
CA GLN A 467 -0.82 19.53 42.41
C GLN A 467 -0.47 19.55 40.91
N LEU A 468 0.82 19.70 40.58
CA LEU A 468 1.26 19.72 39.16
C LEU A 468 1.20 18.32 38.52
N ILE A 469 1.57 17.29 39.28
CA ILE A 469 1.54 15.89 38.80
C ILE A 469 0.09 15.47 38.47
N VAL A 470 -0.84 15.76 39.39
CA VAL A 470 -2.25 15.43 39.18
C VAL A 470 -2.86 16.17 37.95
N LYS A 471 -2.41 17.41 37.72
CA LYS A 471 -2.88 18.19 36.56
C LYS A 471 -2.36 17.64 35.24
N LEU A 472 -1.09 17.24 35.18
CA LEU A 472 -0.48 16.65 33.96
C LEU A 472 -1.02 15.26 33.63
N GLU A 473 -1.36 14.46 34.65
CA GLU A 473 -2.00 13.15 34.42
C GLU A 473 -3.41 13.28 33.85
N ASN A 474 -4.19 14.24 34.33
CA ASN A 474 -5.53 14.49 33.79
C ASN A 474 -5.50 15.00 32.35
N GLU A 475 -4.58 15.89 32.02
CA GLU A 475 -4.44 16.44 30.66
C GLU A 475 -3.99 15.38 29.63
N LYS A 476 -3.16 14.44 30.07
CA LYS A 476 -2.75 13.29 29.24
C LYS A 476 -3.91 12.34 28.97
N LEU A 477 -4.76 12.11 29.98
CA LEU A 477 -5.92 11.22 29.84
C LEU A 477 -6.99 11.78 28.88
N GLU A 478 -7.23 13.11 28.93
CA GLU A 478 -8.17 13.78 28.02
C GLU A 478 -7.67 13.77 26.57
N ASN A 479 -6.37 13.93 26.35
CA ASN A 479 -5.79 13.89 25.01
C ASN A 479 -5.86 12.48 24.39
N ASP A 480 -5.62 11.43 25.17
CA ASP A 480 -5.72 10.04 24.71
C ASP A 480 -7.17 9.64 24.37
N LEU A 481 -8.14 10.12 25.12
CA LEU A 481 -9.57 9.92 24.85
C LEU A 481 -10.00 10.63 23.56
N THR A 482 -9.50 11.85 23.35
CA THR A 482 -9.84 12.64 22.16
C THR A 482 -9.24 12.04 20.88
N TYR A 483 -8.04 11.48 20.99
CA TYR A 483 -7.37 10.81 19.88
C TYR A 483 -8.12 9.54 19.45
N LYS A 484 -8.47 8.68 20.41
CA LYS A 484 -9.23 7.45 20.16
C LYS A 484 -10.64 7.69 19.61
N SER A 485 -11.27 8.77 20.06
CA SER A 485 -12.58 9.19 19.56
C SER A 485 -12.54 9.66 18.09
N LYS A 486 -11.46 10.36 17.68
CA LYS A 486 -11.24 10.77 16.29
C LYS A 486 -10.94 9.59 15.36
N GLU A 487 -10.22 8.59 15.82
CA GLU A 487 -9.93 7.39 15.06
C GLU A 487 -11.21 6.60 14.75
N LEU A 488 -12.08 6.46 15.73
CA LEU A 488 -13.38 5.80 15.57
C LEU A 488 -14.31 6.57 14.62
N ALA A 489 -14.31 7.91 14.71
CA ALA A 489 -15.09 8.76 13.81
C ALA A 489 -14.63 8.64 12.36
N SER A 490 -13.33 8.52 12.12
CA SER A 490 -12.76 8.33 10.78
C SER A 490 -13.16 6.99 10.15
N ALA A 491 -13.14 5.90 10.93
CA ALA A 491 -13.62 4.60 10.49
C ALA A 491 -15.13 4.63 10.14
N THR A 492 -15.90 5.35 10.92
CA THR A 492 -17.35 5.52 10.70
C THR A 492 -17.67 6.34 9.45
N LEU A 493 -16.85 7.36 9.13
CA LEU A 493 -17.00 8.16 7.90
C LEU A 493 -16.71 7.33 6.63
N SER A 494 -15.84 6.33 6.71
CA SER A 494 -15.58 5.41 5.61
C SER A 494 -16.80 4.55 5.26
N VAL A 495 -17.54 4.11 6.27
CA VAL A 495 -18.80 3.34 6.11
C VAL A 495 -19.91 4.19 5.48
N ILE A 496 -19.99 5.47 5.86
CA ILE A 496 -20.97 6.42 5.28
C ILE A 496 -20.71 6.61 3.79
N SER A 497 -19.44 6.80 3.40
CA SER A 497 -19.07 6.99 2.00
C SER A 497 -19.43 5.79 1.13
N HIS A 498 -19.36 4.58 1.70
CA HIS A 498 -19.76 3.35 1.02
C HIS A 498 -21.28 3.28 0.82
N ASN A 499 -22.05 3.62 1.84
CA ASN A 499 -23.51 3.63 1.77
C ASN A 499 -24.06 4.75 0.86
N ASP A 500 -23.45 5.95 0.86
CA ASP A 500 -23.79 7.04 -0.05
C ASP A 500 -23.57 6.65 -1.52
N PHE A 501 -22.50 5.87 -1.80
CA PHE A 501 -22.23 5.33 -3.14
C PHE A 501 -23.32 4.34 -3.58
N LEU A 502 -23.71 3.39 -2.72
CA LEU A 502 -24.76 2.43 -2.98
C LEU A 502 -26.15 3.08 -3.17
N GLU A 503 -26.44 4.13 -2.39
CA GLU A 503 -27.67 4.94 -2.58
C GLU A 503 -27.66 5.74 -3.90
N GLY A 504 -26.49 6.26 -4.29
CA GLY A 504 -26.31 6.91 -5.59
C GLY A 504 -26.61 5.95 -6.74
N LEU A 505 -26.10 4.73 -6.65
CA LEU A 505 -26.29 3.65 -7.62
C LEU A 505 -27.78 3.21 -7.69
N LYS A 506 -28.45 3.12 -6.53
CA LYS A 506 -29.91 2.85 -6.44
C LYS A 506 -30.75 3.91 -7.15
N LYS A 507 -30.43 5.20 -6.94
CA LYS A 507 -31.14 6.32 -7.61
C LYS A 507 -30.96 6.31 -9.13
N GLU A 508 -29.74 6.00 -9.61
CA GLU A 508 -29.42 5.91 -11.03
C GLU A 508 -30.18 4.75 -11.70
N ILE A 509 -30.26 3.61 -11.04
CA ILE A 509 -31.04 2.45 -11.47
C ILE A 509 -32.53 2.76 -11.51
N GLN A 510 -33.07 3.47 -10.51
CA GLN A 510 -34.46 3.90 -10.46
C GLN A 510 -34.79 4.92 -11.55
N ALA A 511 -33.87 5.83 -11.87
CA ALA A 511 -34.01 6.80 -12.95
C ALA A 511 -34.07 6.11 -14.33
N GLN A 512 -33.27 5.09 -14.52
CA GLN A 512 -33.28 4.29 -15.77
C GLN A 512 -34.49 3.34 -15.88
N GLN A 513 -35.05 2.87 -14.77
CA GLN A 513 -36.31 2.12 -14.73
C GLN A 513 -37.48 2.93 -15.28
N LEU A 514 -37.48 4.26 -15.09
CA LEU A 514 -38.47 5.19 -15.61
C LEU A 514 -38.33 5.48 -17.11
N SER A 515 -37.16 5.18 -17.71
CA SER A 515 -36.89 5.43 -19.14
C SER A 515 -37.34 4.30 -20.09
N GLY A 516 -37.87 3.19 -19.59
CA GLY A 516 -38.63 2.22 -20.38
C GLY A 516 -37.84 1.18 -21.20
N SER A 517 -36.53 1.02 -20.94
CA SER A 517 -35.65 0.18 -21.75
C SER A 517 -35.51 -1.30 -21.33
N TYR A 518 -35.95 -1.65 -20.12
CA TYR A 518 -35.88 -3.04 -19.60
C TYR A 518 -37.08 -3.41 -18.72
N THR A 519 -37.28 -4.73 -18.55
CA THR A 519 -38.40 -5.25 -17.74
C THR A 519 -38.30 -4.84 -16.28
N LYS A 520 -39.35 -4.28 -15.70
CA LYS A 520 -39.46 -3.84 -14.30
C LYS A 520 -38.87 -4.84 -13.30
N ARG A 521 -39.05 -6.13 -13.56
CA ARG A 521 -38.54 -7.24 -12.72
C ARG A 521 -37.00 -7.32 -12.61
N PHE A 522 -36.29 -6.81 -13.61
CA PHE A 522 -34.81 -6.77 -13.61
C PHE A 522 -34.30 -5.66 -12.67
N PHE A 523 -34.91 -4.47 -12.77
CA PHE A 523 -34.55 -3.35 -11.90
C PHE A 523 -34.94 -3.61 -10.44
N ASP A 524 -36.11 -4.23 -10.20
CA ASP A 524 -36.54 -4.58 -8.84
C ASP A 524 -35.56 -5.59 -8.17
N LYS A 525 -34.94 -6.49 -8.96
CA LYS A 525 -33.92 -7.42 -8.48
C LYS A 525 -32.60 -6.71 -8.14
N LEU A 526 -32.18 -5.78 -9.00
CA LEU A 526 -30.97 -4.97 -8.77
C LEU A 526 -31.13 -4.04 -7.56
N ILE A 527 -32.28 -3.38 -7.45
CA ILE A 527 -32.61 -2.51 -6.31
C ILE A 527 -32.58 -3.33 -5.01
N ARG A 528 -33.17 -4.52 -5.02
CA ARG A 528 -33.17 -5.42 -3.84
C ARG A 528 -31.76 -5.85 -3.45
N MET A 529 -30.88 -6.20 -4.40
CA MET A 529 -29.49 -6.54 -4.13
C MET A 529 -28.68 -5.37 -3.56
N ILE A 530 -28.99 -4.15 -3.96
CA ILE A 530 -28.38 -2.95 -3.40
C ILE A 530 -28.94 -2.72 -1.99
N GLU A 531 -30.24 -2.89 -1.78
CA GLU A 531 -30.88 -2.74 -0.47
C GLU A 531 -30.37 -3.76 0.55
N GLU A 532 -30.12 -5.01 0.13
CA GLU A 532 -29.51 -6.05 0.96
C GLU A 532 -28.06 -5.73 1.36
N ASN A 533 -27.34 -4.97 0.53
CA ASN A 533 -25.96 -4.51 0.82
C ASN A 533 -25.89 -3.21 1.61
N ILE A 534 -26.93 -2.39 1.59
CA ILE A 534 -27.03 -1.15 2.41
C ILE A 534 -27.35 -1.49 3.87
N SER A 535 -27.95 -2.67 4.14
CA SER A 535 -28.28 -3.11 5.49
C SER A 535 -27.06 -3.69 6.24
N GLY A 536 -26.06 -2.86 6.49
CA GLY A 536 -24.80 -3.20 7.16
C GLY A 536 -24.92 -3.76 8.59
N GLU A 537 -25.51 -4.94 8.78
CA GLU A 537 -25.58 -5.57 10.10
C GLU A 537 -24.21 -6.11 10.54
N ASP A 538 -23.41 -6.63 9.63
CA ASP A 538 -22.07 -7.17 9.94
C ASP A 538 -21.05 -6.06 10.25
N GLU A 539 -21.09 -4.96 9.51
CA GLU A 539 -20.20 -3.80 9.73
C GLU A 539 -20.54 -3.07 11.04
N TRP A 540 -21.81 -3.08 11.40
CA TRP A 540 -22.26 -2.53 12.66
C TRP A 540 -21.80 -3.37 13.86
N ALA A 541 -21.72 -4.68 13.75
CA ALA A 541 -21.23 -5.55 14.81
C ALA A 541 -19.74 -5.29 15.12
N ILE A 542 -18.94 -5.05 14.08
CA ILE A 542 -17.52 -4.67 14.21
C ILE A 542 -17.38 -3.30 14.89
N PHE A 543 -18.20 -2.33 14.47
CA PHE A 543 -18.23 -1.00 15.10
C PHE A 543 -18.62 -1.11 16.57
N GLN A 544 -19.67 -1.87 16.90
CA GLN A 544 -20.16 -2.06 18.26
C GLN A 544 -19.07 -2.65 19.18
N THR A 545 -18.35 -3.65 18.71
CA THR A 545 -17.26 -4.29 19.45
C THR A 545 -16.11 -3.31 19.72
N ASN A 546 -15.71 -2.53 18.73
CA ASN A 546 -14.66 -1.55 18.88
C ASN A 546 -15.07 -0.37 19.76
N PHE A 547 -16.32 0.06 19.64
CA PHE A 547 -16.88 1.13 20.43
C PHE A 547 -16.98 0.75 21.92
N ASP A 548 -17.45 -0.45 22.23
CA ASP A 548 -17.52 -0.98 23.60
C ASP A 548 -16.12 -1.10 24.24
N ARG A 549 -15.11 -1.44 23.45
CA ARG A 549 -13.73 -1.49 23.92
C ARG A 549 -13.16 -0.11 24.30
N ILE A 550 -13.56 0.94 23.56
CA ILE A 550 -13.06 2.31 23.78
C ILE A 550 -13.89 3.04 24.85
N HIS A 551 -15.17 2.76 24.94
CA HIS A 551 -16.12 3.44 25.82
C HIS A 551 -16.66 2.57 26.95
N GLU A 552 -15.80 1.76 27.58
CA GLU A 552 -16.06 1.01 28.81
C GLU A 552 -17.36 0.16 28.78
N LYS A 553 -17.54 -0.63 27.71
CA LYS A 553 -18.71 -1.49 27.51
C LYS A 553 -20.05 -0.70 27.43
N PHE A 554 -20.00 0.45 26.81
CA PHE A 554 -21.16 1.36 26.69
C PHE A 554 -22.44 0.68 26.22
N PHE A 555 -22.38 -0.11 25.15
CA PHE A 555 -23.57 -0.81 24.64
C PHE A 555 -24.03 -1.91 25.56
N THR A 556 -23.09 -2.60 26.18
CA THR A 556 -23.39 -3.64 27.17
C THR A 556 -24.15 -3.06 28.34
N ASN A 557 -23.60 -1.99 28.95
CA ASN A 557 -24.20 -1.30 30.10
C ASN A 557 -25.55 -0.65 29.73
N LEU A 558 -25.64 -0.09 28.52
CA LEU A 558 -26.89 0.56 28.06
C LEU A 558 -28.02 -0.46 27.86
N LYS A 559 -27.70 -1.65 27.34
CA LYS A 559 -28.66 -2.73 27.10
C LYS A 559 -29.10 -3.43 28.37
N GLU A 560 -28.21 -3.53 29.36
CA GLU A 560 -28.58 -4.04 30.70
C GLU A 560 -29.53 -3.10 31.44
N ARG A 561 -29.28 -1.80 31.33
CA ARG A 561 -30.08 -0.80 32.04
C ARG A 561 -31.40 -0.46 31.34
N TYR A 562 -31.48 -0.61 30.02
CA TYR A 562 -32.63 -0.32 29.18
C TYR A 562 -32.84 -1.44 28.15
N PRO A 563 -33.43 -2.59 28.57
CA PRO A 563 -33.60 -3.78 27.70
C PRO A 563 -34.45 -3.55 26.46
N ASP A 564 -35.35 -2.56 26.49
CA ASP A 564 -36.33 -2.24 25.44
C ASP A 564 -35.74 -1.42 24.27
N LEU A 565 -34.40 -1.16 24.28
CA LEU A 565 -33.73 -0.46 23.21
C LEU A 565 -33.52 -1.39 21.99
N THR A 566 -34.03 -0.97 20.86
CA THR A 566 -33.83 -1.66 19.58
C THR A 566 -32.42 -1.44 19.04
N PRO A 567 -31.92 -2.27 18.11
CA PRO A 567 -30.64 -2.05 17.46
C PRO A 567 -30.50 -0.64 16.83
N GLY A 568 -31.56 -0.09 16.28
CA GLY A 568 -31.61 1.28 15.77
C GLY A 568 -31.48 2.34 16.87
N ASP A 569 -32.08 2.10 18.03
CA ASP A 569 -31.90 2.99 19.19
C ASP A 569 -30.44 2.98 19.70
N LEU A 570 -29.82 1.82 19.75
CA LEU A 570 -28.42 1.68 20.17
C LEU A 570 -27.46 2.40 19.22
N ARG A 571 -27.70 2.31 17.90
CA ARG A 571 -26.95 3.08 16.90
C ARG A 571 -27.06 4.59 17.16
N LEU A 572 -28.28 5.06 17.43
CA LEU A 572 -28.48 6.46 17.73
C LEU A 572 -27.81 6.89 19.05
N CYS A 573 -27.80 6.04 20.07
CA CYS A 573 -27.10 6.30 21.33
C CYS A 573 -25.59 6.48 21.12
N ALA A 574 -24.94 5.64 20.31
CA ALA A 574 -23.53 5.77 20.00
C ALA A 574 -23.20 7.09 19.28
N LEU A 575 -24.01 7.46 18.29
CA LEU A 575 -23.82 8.69 17.54
C LEU A 575 -24.03 9.94 18.41
N LEU A 576 -24.93 9.86 19.38
CA LEU A 576 -25.14 10.91 20.38
C LEU A 576 -23.98 11.03 21.35
N ARG A 577 -23.39 9.88 21.78
CA ARG A 577 -22.20 9.88 22.65
C ARG A 577 -20.97 10.47 21.95
N LEU A 578 -20.83 10.25 20.65
CA LEU A 578 -19.80 10.88 19.82
C LEU A 578 -20.08 12.36 19.51
N ASN A 579 -21.16 12.91 20.02
CA ASN A 579 -21.59 14.29 19.81
C ASN A 579 -21.67 14.66 18.31
N MET A 580 -22.21 13.75 17.50
CA MET A 580 -22.32 13.97 16.05
C MET A 580 -23.47 14.92 15.71
N PRO A 581 -23.32 15.76 14.66
CA PRO A 581 -24.41 16.60 14.16
C PRO A 581 -25.61 15.78 13.66
N THR A 582 -26.83 16.29 13.85
CA THR A 582 -28.07 15.61 13.43
C THR A 582 -28.09 15.25 11.93
N LYS A 583 -27.48 16.09 11.08
CA LYS A 583 -27.36 15.83 9.63
C LYS A 583 -26.52 14.60 9.32
N ASP A 584 -25.44 14.41 10.06
CA ASP A 584 -24.55 13.27 9.87
C ASP A 584 -25.16 11.99 10.45
N MET A 585 -25.86 12.09 11.59
CA MET A 585 -26.68 10.99 12.12
C MET A 585 -27.76 10.53 11.14
N ALA A 586 -28.40 11.47 10.43
CA ALA A 586 -29.44 11.20 9.45
C ALA A 586 -28.88 10.39 8.27
N ARG A 587 -27.69 10.76 7.78
CA ARG A 587 -26.95 10.03 6.73
C ARG A 587 -26.56 8.62 7.19
N MET A 588 -26.02 8.49 8.40
CA MET A 588 -25.55 7.21 8.93
C MET A 588 -26.65 6.19 9.20
N GLN A 589 -27.86 6.64 9.45
CA GLN A 589 -29.00 5.76 9.72
C GLN A 589 -29.98 5.64 8.54
N ASN A 590 -29.63 6.24 7.41
CA ASN A 590 -30.48 6.27 6.21
C ASN A 590 -31.90 6.84 6.51
N LEU A 591 -31.95 7.86 7.34
CA LEU A 591 -33.18 8.53 7.75
C LEU A 591 -33.16 10.01 7.34
N SER A 592 -34.32 10.58 7.16
CA SER A 592 -34.40 12.04 7.03
C SER A 592 -34.03 12.73 8.36
N VAL A 593 -33.61 13.99 8.32
CA VAL A 593 -33.33 14.79 9.52
C VAL A 593 -34.52 14.79 10.47
N ARG A 594 -35.75 14.92 9.94
CA ARG A 594 -37.00 14.78 10.71
C ARG A 594 -37.17 13.37 11.29
N GLY A 595 -36.70 12.35 10.57
CA GLY A 595 -36.71 10.96 11.04
C GLY A 595 -35.83 10.76 12.27
N ILE A 596 -34.64 11.38 12.27
CA ILE A 596 -33.71 11.37 13.42
C ILE A 596 -34.32 12.15 14.61
N GLU A 597 -34.94 13.29 14.38
CA GLU A 597 -35.59 14.04 15.45
C GLU A 597 -36.72 13.23 16.10
N ALA A 598 -37.52 12.56 15.30
CA ALA A 598 -38.57 11.66 15.80
C ALA A 598 -37.97 10.43 16.54
N ALA A 599 -36.84 9.91 16.07
CA ALA A 599 -36.11 8.83 16.74
C ALA A 599 -35.53 9.29 18.09
N ARG A 600 -34.95 10.48 18.16
CA ARG A 600 -34.48 11.10 19.42
C ARG A 600 -35.59 11.31 20.42
N TYR A 601 -36.74 11.71 19.94
CA TYR A 601 -37.95 11.88 20.81
C TYR A 601 -38.39 10.52 21.38
N ARG A 602 -38.48 9.47 20.56
CA ARG A 602 -38.82 8.12 21.02
C ARG A 602 -37.78 7.55 21.98
N LEU A 603 -36.48 7.75 21.66
CA LEU A 603 -35.37 7.33 22.50
C LEU A 603 -35.42 8.00 23.87
N ARG A 604 -35.73 9.30 23.92
CA ARG A 604 -35.89 10.04 25.16
C ARG A 604 -36.99 9.44 26.07
N LYS A 605 -38.11 9.01 25.46
CA LYS A 605 -39.19 8.30 26.17
C LYS A 605 -38.76 6.96 26.73
N LYS A 606 -38.01 6.16 25.93
CA LYS A 606 -37.49 4.85 26.36
C LYS A 606 -36.48 4.94 27.48
N LEU A 607 -35.71 6.02 27.53
CA LEU A 607 -34.72 6.29 28.57
C LEU A 607 -35.31 6.96 29.82
N ASN A 608 -36.61 7.27 29.82
CA ASN A 608 -37.30 7.98 30.90
C ASN A 608 -36.63 9.31 31.31
N LEU A 609 -36.11 10.07 30.35
CA LEU A 609 -35.42 11.33 30.63
C LEU A 609 -36.42 12.47 30.86
N PRO A 610 -36.27 13.26 31.95
CA PRO A 610 -37.14 14.39 32.26
C PRO A 610 -37.05 15.49 31.18
N GLU A 611 -38.14 16.31 31.08
CA GLU A 611 -38.16 17.47 30.19
C GLU A 611 -37.06 18.48 30.65
N GLY A 612 -36.19 18.86 29.71
CA GLY A 612 -35.09 19.81 29.97
C GLY A 612 -33.69 19.18 30.01
N GLN A 613 -33.53 17.89 30.22
CA GLN A 613 -32.21 17.25 30.22
C GLN A 613 -31.75 16.99 28.77
N SER A 614 -30.53 17.39 28.41
CA SER A 614 -29.96 17.13 27.10
C SER A 614 -29.72 15.63 26.89
N LEU A 615 -30.23 15.08 25.79
CA LEU A 615 -30.03 13.67 25.44
C LEU A 615 -28.57 13.38 25.07
N VAL A 616 -27.87 14.35 24.51
CA VAL A 616 -26.47 14.26 24.17
C VAL A 616 -25.62 14.21 25.44
N ASP A 617 -25.85 15.15 26.36
CA ASP A 617 -25.07 15.20 27.61
C ASP A 617 -25.30 13.95 28.45
N PHE A 618 -26.53 13.43 28.45
CA PHE A 618 -26.86 12.17 29.10
C PHE A 618 -26.04 11.01 28.49
N MET A 619 -25.96 10.93 27.16
CA MET A 619 -25.19 9.86 26.49
C MET A 619 -23.67 10.01 26.67
N ILE A 620 -23.16 11.23 26.75
CA ILE A 620 -21.74 11.49 27.02
C ILE A 620 -21.36 11.07 28.45
N GLN A 621 -22.25 11.31 29.42
CA GLN A 621 -22.01 11.02 30.84
C GLN A 621 -22.42 9.59 31.24
N PHE A 622 -23.03 8.81 30.36
CA PHE A 622 -23.48 7.44 30.66
C PHE A 622 -22.25 6.49 30.75
N HIS A 623 -22.00 5.94 31.92
CA HIS A 623 -20.95 4.96 32.20
C HIS A 623 -21.49 3.58 32.52
#